data_cfc89211abc75e810c4aba8a9b297532
#
_entry.id   cfc89211abc75e810c4aba8a9b297532
#
_cell.length_a   1.000
_cell.length_b   1.000
_cell.length_c   1.000
_cell.angle_alpha   90.00
_cell.angle_beta   90.00
_cell.angle_gamma   90.00
#
_symmetry.space_group_name_H-M   'P 1'
#
loop_
_entity.id
_entity.type
_entity.pdbx_description
1 polymer ?
#
loop_
_entity_poly.entity_id
_entity_poly.type
_entity_poly.pdbx_seq_one_letter_code
_entity_poly.pdbx_strand_id
1 'polypeptide(L)'
;MLIKNKQITAIICSTEYTAVGAIKACNELNKKIGKDISIVTFDGPVVERITTPALSAIGHPREQLGIKAVEMLLSMDGNNYKHQHFLAKPHLIDRGTIHKVSK
;
A
#
# COMPACT_ATOMS: atom_id res chain seq x y z
N MET A 1 15.80 10.29 -6.78
CA MET A 1 14.65 11.12 -6.38
C MET A 1 14.91 11.85 -5.05
N LEU A 2 15.09 11.17 -3.94
CA LEU A 2 15.32 11.79 -2.60
C LEU A 2 16.58 12.67 -2.51
N ILE A 3 17.66 12.31 -3.23
CA ILE A 3 18.90 13.09 -3.23
C ILE A 3 18.71 14.45 -3.92
N LYS A 4 17.92 14.47 -4.99
CA LYS A 4 17.69 15.68 -5.79
C LYS A 4 16.63 16.62 -5.20
N ASN A 5 15.71 16.09 -4.39
CA ASN A 5 14.64 16.88 -3.82
C ASN A 5 14.52 16.61 -2.30
N LYS A 6 15.11 17.53 -1.53
CA LYS A 6 15.11 17.47 -0.06
C LYS A 6 13.74 17.80 0.58
N GLN A 7 12.78 18.27 -0.21
CA GLN A 7 11.45 18.65 0.26
C GLN A 7 10.45 17.47 0.29
N ILE A 8 10.85 16.30 -0.22
CA ILE A 8 10.00 15.10 -0.18
C ILE A 8 9.88 14.62 1.26
N THR A 9 8.66 14.62 1.77
CA THR A 9 8.32 14.19 3.14
C THR A 9 7.51 12.91 3.19
N ALA A 10 7.01 12.43 2.05
CA ALA A 10 6.24 11.20 1.96
C ALA A 10 6.45 10.47 0.63
N ILE A 11 6.36 9.14 0.67
CA ILE A 11 6.42 8.25 -0.49
C ILE A 11 5.26 7.27 -0.41
N ILE A 12 4.48 7.20 -1.48
CA ILE A 12 3.48 6.15 -1.68
C ILE A 12 4.06 5.15 -2.67
N CYS A 13 4.18 3.90 -2.24
CA CYS A 13 4.72 2.82 -3.04
C CYS A 13 3.58 1.97 -3.60
N SER A 14 3.59 1.70 -4.89
CA SER A 14 2.56 0.90 -5.56
C SER A 14 2.61 -0.58 -5.16
N THR A 15 3.76 -1.06 -4.72
CA THR A 15 3.96 -2.45 -4.27
C THR A 15 4.87 -2.48 -3.05
N GLU A 16 4.77 -3.57 -2.27
CA GLU A 16 5.66 -3.82 -1.13
C GLU A 16 7.14 -3.89 -1.53
N TYR A 17 7.47 -4.42 -2.72
CA TYR A 17 8.86 -4.49 -3.21
C TYR A 17 9.44 -3.11 -3.47
N THR A 18 8.66 -2.19 -4.03
CA THR A 18 9.10 -0.81 -4.21
C THR A 18 9.29 -0.10 -2.87
N ALA A 19 8.48 -0.44 -1.86
CA ALA A 19 8.61 0.06 -0.51
C ALA A 19 9.90 -0.43 0.18
N VAL A 20 10.30 -1.68 -0.03
CA VAL A 20 11.61 -2.20 0.45
C VAL A 20 12.77 -1.39 -0.14
N GLY A 21 12.71 -1.10 -1.44
CA GLY A 21 13.69 -0.23 -2.09
C GLY A 21 13.73 1.19 -1.52
N ALA A 22 12.55 1.74 -1.20
CA ALA A 22 12.44 3.05 -0.56
C ALA A 22 13.02 3.05 0.86
N ILE A 23 12.77 2.00 1.67
CA ILE A 23 13.36 1.82 3.00
C ILE A 23 14.88 1.79 2.90
N LYS A 24 15.42 0.98 1.99
CA LYS A 24 16.88 0.89 1.77
C LYS A 24 17.47 2.27 1.45
N ALA A 25 16.87 2.99 0.51
CA ALA A 25 17.33 4.33 0.13
C ALA A 25 17.25 5.32 1.30
N CYS A 26 16.21 5.27 2.13
CA CYS A 26 16.09 6.09 3.32
C CYS A 26 17.20 5.78 4.34
N ASN A 27 17.49 4.51 4.56
CA ASN A 27 18.57 4.08 5.48
C ASN A 27 19.94 4.56 4.97
N GLU A 28 20.25 4.43 3.68
CA GLU A 28 21.48 4.92 3.07
C GLU A 28 21.64 6.46 3.19
N LEU A 29 20.52 7.18 3.19
CA LEU A 29 20.49 8.63 3.35
C LEU A 29 20.31 9.10 4.80
N ASN A 30 20.38 8.19 5.78
CA ASN A 30 20.15 8.45 7.20
C ASN A 30 18.81 9.16 7.50
N LYS A 31 17.78 8.90 6.68
CA LYS A 31 16.41 9.40 6.90
C LYS A 31 15.63 8.46 7.79
N LYS A 32 15.09 8.98 8.89
CA LYS A 32 14.27 8.22 9.83
C LYS A 32 12.85 8.08 9.29
N ILE A 33 12.45 6.85 8.93
CA ILE A 33 11.10 6.53 8.46
C ILE A 33 10.12 6.71 9.62
N GLY A 34 8.97 7.33 9.34
CA GLY A 34 7.98 7.69 10.34
C GLY A 34 8.32 8.94 11.15
N LYS A 35 9.43 9.62 10.83
CA LYS A 35 9.83 10.89 11.46
C LYS A 35 10.24 11.94 10.43
N ASP A 36 11.24 11.63 9.60
CA ASP A 36 11.75 12.55 8.58
C ASP A 36 11.03 12.35 7.24
N ILE A 37 10.54 11.13 7.01
CA ILE A 37 9.82 10.75 5.81
C ILE A 37 8.76 9.69 6.13
N SER A 38 7.59 9.85 5.56
CA SER A 38 6.52 8.85 5.62
C SER A 38 6.64 7.88 4.46
N ILE A 39 6.39 6.59 4.71
CA ILE A 39 6.28 5.58 3.66
C ILE A 39 4.98 4.80 3.88
N VAL A 40 4.18 4.68 2.83
CA VAL A 40 3.01 3.83 2.79
C VAL A 40 3.03 2.99 1.52
N THR A 41 2.55 1.77 1.61
CA THR A 41 2.44 0.86 0.46
C THR A 41 1.01 0.39 0.28
N PHE A 42 0.71 -0.12 -0.91
CA PHE A 42 -0.48 -0.94 -1.07
C PHE A 42 -0.18 -2.35 -0.60
N ASP A 43 -1.18 -2.92 0.02
CA ASP A 43 -1.27 -4.19 0.71
C ASP A 43 -0.31 -5.30 0.23
N GLY A 44 0.60 -5.67 1.13
CA GLY A 44 1.46 -6.84 1.03
C GLY A 44 1.48 -7.59 2.37
N PRO A 45 0.90 -8.79 2.47
CA PRO A 45 0.63 -9.43 3.76
C PRO A 45 1.88 -9.86 4.52
N VAL A 46 3.00 -10.00 3.85
CA VAL A 46 4.22 -10.57 4.41
C VAL A 46 5.29 -9.51 4.59
N VAL A 47 5.67 -8.81 3.52
CA VAL A 47 6.82 -7.89 3.53
C VAL A 47 6.61 -6.71 4.48
N GLU A 48 5.39 -6.17 4.54
CA GLU A 48 5.09 -5.06 5.44
C GLU A 48 5.28 -5.40 6.93
N ARG A 49 5.23 -6.68 7.31
CA ARG A 49 5.43 -7.14 8.70
C ARG A 49 6.88 -7.47 9.02
N ILE A 50 7.67 -7.88 8.02
CA ILE A 50 9.06 -8.29 8.21
C ILE A 50 10.06 -7.16 8.00
N THR A 51 9.62 -6.01 7.49
CA THR A 51 10.47 -4.81 7.39
C THR A 51 10.67 -4.15 8.74
N THR A 52 11.77 -3.43 8.88
CA THR A 52 12.05 -2.60 10.06
C THR A 52 12.29 -1.16 9.61
N PRO A 53 11.39 -0.23 9.97
CA PRO A 53 10.13 -0.43 10.69
C PRO A 53 9.09 -1.22 9.86
N ALA A 54 8.10 -1.83 10.53
CA ALA A 54 6.96 -2.45 9.88
C ALA A 54 6.18 -1.38 9.10
N LEU A 55 5.85 -1.67 7.84
CA LEU A 55 5.25 -0.68 6.93
C LEU A 55 3.77 -0.45 7.17
N SER A 56 3.38 0.81 7.20
CA SER A 56 1.98 1.21 7.04
C SER A 56 1.49 0.91 5.63
N ALA A 57 0.27 0.42 5.51
CA ALA A 57 -0.27 -0.04 4.25
C ALA A 57 -1.73 0.36 4.03
N ILE A 58 -2.13 0.45 2.78
CA ILE A 58 -3.53 0.56 2.37
C ILE A 58 -4.01 -0.86 2.08
N GLY A 59 -4.74 -1.42 3.04
CA GLY A 59 -5.33 -2.76 2.94
C GLY A 59 -6.64 -2.77 2.18
N HIS A 60 -6.92 -3.88 1.52
CA HIS A 60 -8.22 -4.15 0.89
C HIS A 60 -8.65 -5.59 1.17
N PRO A 61 -9.96 -5.87 1.22
CA PRO A 61 -10.47 -7.18 1.62
C PRO A 61 -10.33 -8.19 0.48
N ARG A 62 -9.11 -8.74 0.30
CA ARG A 62 -8.75 -9.63 -0.82
C ARG A 62 -9.60 -10.87 -0.91
N GLU A 63 -9.88 -11.52 0.22
CA GLU A 63 -10.74 -12.70 0.26
C GLU A 63 -12.15 -12.38 -0.24
N GLN A 64 -12.74 -11.30 0.25
CA GLN A 64 -14.06 -10.84 -0.20
C GLN A 64 -14.08 -10.50 -1.69
N LEU A 65 -13.01 -9.85 -2.19
CA LEU A 65 -12.87 -9.55 -3.61
C LEU A 65 -12.79 -10.81 -4.45
N GLY A 66 -12.02 -11.82 -4.01
CA GLY A 66 -11.90 -13.12 -4.68
C GLY A 66 -13.23 -13.87 -4.74
N ILE A 67 -13.92 -13.99 -3.59
CA ILE A 67 -15.25 -14.61 -3.51
C ILE A 67 -16.22 -13.91 -4.46
N LYS A 68 -16.26 -12.56 -4.40
CA LYS A 68 -17.17 -11.76 -5.22
C LYS A 68 -16.88 -11.88 -6.70
N ALA A 69 -15.61 -11.94 -7.08
CA ALA A 69 -15.23 -12.16 -8.48
C ALA A 69 -15.74 -13.49 -9.02
N VAL A 70 -15.63 -14.57 -8.24
CA VAL A 70 -16.16 -15.90 -8.62
C VAL A 70 -17.68 -15.88 -8.68
N GLU A 71 -18.36 -15.31 -7.69
CA GLU A 71 -19.81 -15.18 -7.72
C GLU A 71 -20.30 -14.44 -8.96
N MET A 72 -19.65 -13.32 -9.29
CA MET A 72 -19.98 -12.54 -10.47
C MET A 72 -19.76 -13.34 -11.76
N LEU A 73 -18.65 -14.06 -11.87
CA LEU A 73 -18.36 -14.92 -13.01
C LEU A 73 -19.41 -16.02 -13.19
N LEU A 74 -19.77 -16.72 -12.12
CA LEU A 74 -20.77 -17.79 -12.15
C LEU A 74 -22.18 -17.28 -12.43
N SER A 75 -22.47 -16.01 -12.14
CA SER A 75 -23.75 -15.38 -12.46
C SER A 75 -23.87 -14.91 -13.92
N MET A 76 -22.78 -14.92 -14.66
CA MET A 76 -22.79 -14.59 -16.09
C MET A 76 -23.36 -15.75 -16.89
N ASP A 77 -24.57 -15.59 -17.39
CA ASP A 77 -25.15 -16.51 -18.34
C ASP A 77 -24.75 -16.09 -19.77
N GLY A 78 -24.30 -17.03 -20.59
CA GLY A 78 -23.64 -16.79 -21.90
C GLY A 78 -24.40 -15.91 -22.90
N ASN A 79 -25.64 -15.56 -22.60
CA ASN A 79 -26.48 -14.68 -23.40
C ASN A 79 -26.86 -13.35 -22.72
N ASN A 80 -26.45 -13.10 -21.49
CA ASN A 80 -26.91 -11.93 -20.74
C ASN A 80 -25.77 -11.30 -19.93
N TYR A 81 -24.87 -10.61 -20.62
CA TYR A 81 -23.81 -9.80 -19.99
C TYR A 81 -24.40 -8.56 -19.34
N LYS A 82 -24.87 -8.67 -18.10
CA LYS A 82 -25.07 -7.48 -17.27
C LYS A 82 -23.72 -7.06 -16.70
N HIS A 83 -23.32 -5.86 -17.05
CA HIS A 83 -22.12 -5.24 -16.47
C HIS A 83 -22.32 -5.09 -14.95
N GLN A 84 -21.49 -5.79 -14.17
CA GLN A 84 -21.56 -5.77 -12.72
C GLN A 84 -20.32 -5.06 -12.16
N HIS A 85 -20.52 -4.28 -11.12
CA HIS A 85 -19.44 -3.61 -10.39
C HIS A 85 -19.50 -3.98 -8.92
N PHE A 86 -18.36 -4.29 -8.36
CA PHE A 86 -18.19 -4.44 -6.92
C PHE A 86 -17.04 -3.57 -6.45
N LEU A 87 -17.33 -2.64 -5.55
CA LEU A 87 -16.34 -1.76 -4.95
C LEU A 87 -16.11 -2.16 -3.50
N ALA A 88 -14.90 -2.65 -3.23
CA ALA A 88 -14.47 -2.95 -1.87
C ALA A 88 -13.86 -1.69 -1.24
N LYS A 89 -14.22 -1.40 0.00
CA LYS A 89 -13.69 -0.24 0.74
C LYS A 89 -12.29 -0.54 1.24
N PRO A 90 -11.26 0.24 0.83
CA PRO A 90 -9.93 0.13 1.40
C PRO A 90 -9.89 0.70 2.83
N HIS A 91 -8.86 0.32 3.59
CA HIS A 91 -8.60 0.85 4.93
C HIS A 91 -7.11 1.08 5.14
N LEU A 92 -6.76 2.07 5.93
CA LEU A 92 -5.38 2.33 6.31
C LEU A 92 -5.00 1.45 7.49
N ILE A 93 -3.88 0.76 7.36
CA ILE A 93 -3.23 0.00 8.43
C ILE A 93 -1.98 0.79 8.82
N ASP A 94 -2.06 1.57 9.90
CA ASP A 94 -0.92 2.35 10.37
C ASP A 94 -0.04 1.51 11.29
N ARG A 95 1.25 1.42 10.95
CA ARG A 95 2.29 0.71 11.73
C ARG A 95 3.43 1.64 12.15
N GLY A 96 3.21 2.96 12.08
CA GLY A 96 4.17 3.96 12.53
C GLY A 96 5.16 4.45 11.46
N THR A 97 4.95 4.13 10.19
CA THR A 97 5.76 4.71 9.09
C THR A 97 5.16 5.96 8.47
N ILE A 98 4.08 6.47 9.06
CA ILE A 98 3.42 7.71 8.67
C ILE A 98 3.56 8.71 9.81
N HIS A 99 3.91 9.94 9.50
CA HIS A 99 3.97 11.03 10.46
C HIS A 99 3.29 12.30 9.94
N LYS A 100 2.84 13.12 10.87
CA LYS A 100 2.30 14.44 10.55
C LYS A 100 3.45 15.41 10.32
N VAL A 101 3.47 16.06 9.17
CA VAL A 101 4.43 17.15 8.91
C VAL A 101 4.01 18.36 9.73
N SER A 102 4.88 18.80 10.63
CA SER A 102 4.71 20.09 11.31
C SER A 102 5.03 21.21 10.32
N LYS A 103 4.08 22.10 10.09
CA LYS A 103 4.30 23.32 9.32
C LYS A 103 5.10 24.31 10.16
#